data_5877497b5aca31d80eebed0baf0fbb3f
#
_entry.id   5877497b5aca31d80eebed0baf0fbb3f
#
_cell.length_a   1.000
_cell.length_b   1.000
_cell.length_c   1.000
_cell.angle_alpha   90.00
_cell.angle_beta   90.00
_cell.angle_gamma   90.00
#
_symmetry.space_group_name_H-M   'P 1'
#
loop_
_entity.id
_entity.type
_entity.pdbx_description
1 polymer ?
#
loop_
_entity_poly.entity_id
_entity_poly.type
_entity_poly.pdbx_seq_one_letter_code
_entity_poly.pdbx_strand_id
1 'polypeptide(L)'
;DNPYLNATSSSNKLGLVTLNPINDYNKKLKWRSDHNFYVGIRFTLFDHLSANVRYYNTLSKDVVTRIKDNVVNGSAWKWNNGGEIRNSGLEFGLNADILKDVNGLSLGLLWNGTFNKNKLETCPNDFMTEWNESNQTSTLQLKEGKAVNAIYAVDSKGIDAQTGKEIFITQNGTETNQWEATNLVYQGDPTPKLAG
;
A
#
# COMPACT_ATOMS: atom_id res chain seq x y z
N ASP A 1 -12.86 5.13 -13.05
CA ASP A 1 -13.05 6.57 -13.33
C ASP A 1 -11.88 7.08 -14.16
N ASN A 2 -12.17 7.90 -15.18
CA ASN A 2 -11.13 8.50 -16.01
C ASN A 2 -10.71 9.85 -15.39
N PRO A 3 -9.45 10.01 -14.94
CA PRO A 3 -9.00 11.22 -14.27
C PRO A 3 -8.91 12.46 -15.20
N TYR A 4 -9.06 12.25 -16.50
CA TYR A 4 -9.01 13.31 -17.51
C TYR A 4 -10.39 13.79 -17.95
N LEU A 5 -11.47 13.14 -17.50
CA LEU A 5 -12.81 13.49 -17.87
C LEU A 5 -13.62 13.96 -16.66
N ASN A 6 -14.36 15.04 -16.85
CA ASN A 6 -15.37 15.45 -15.89
C ASN A 6 -16.54 14.47 -15.93
N ALA A 7 -16.76 13.76 -14.85
CA ALA A 7 -17.94 12.94 -14.67
C ALA A 7 -19.03 13.78 -13.98
N THR A 8 -20.25 13.71 -14.49
CA THR A 8 -21.40 14.37 -13.90
C THR A 8 -22.47 13.36 -13.57
N SER A 9 -23.14 13.54 -12.45
CA SER A 9 -24.37 12.84 -12.13
C SER A 9 -25.55 13.80 -12.24
N SER A 10 -26.69 13.30 -12.70
CA SER A 10 -27.92 14.05 -12.67
C SER A 10 -28.67 13.78 -11.36
N SER A 11 -29.16 14.80 -10.72
CA SER A 11 -30.09 14.68 -9.59
C SER A 11 -31.29 15.60 -9.78
N ASN A 12 -32.44 15.18 -9.27
CA ASN A 12 -33.64 16.01 -9.30
C ASN A 12 -33.78 16.68 -7.93
N LYS A 13 -33.64 18.00 -7.91
CA LYS A 13 -33.85 18.82 -6.72
C LYS A 13 -34.98 19.82 -6.99
N LEU A 14 -36.02 19.76 -6.20
CA LEU A 14 -37.18 20.65 -6.29
C LEU A 14 -37.82 20.68 -7.70
N GLY A 15 -37.87 19.54 -8.39
CA GLY A 15 -38.41 19.44 -9.75
C GLY A 15 -37.48 19.90 -10.88
N LEU A 16 -36.28 20.34 -10.56
CA LEU A 16 -35.25 20.74 -11.53
C LEU A 16 -34.16 19.68 -11.64
N VAL A 17 -33.82 19.32 -12.87
CA VAL A 17 -32.66 18.43 -13.11
C VAL A 17 -31.38 19.25 -12.94
N THR A 18 -30.57 18.84 -11.96
CA THR A 18 -29.26 19.44 -11.71
C THR A 18 -28.17 18.49 -12.12
N LEU A 19 -27.13 19.00 -12.77
CA LEU A 19 -25.89 18.26 -13.06
C LEU A 19 -24.90 18.55 -11.94
N ASN A 20 -24.54 17.50 -11.21
CA ASN A 20 -23.55 17.60 -10.15
C ASN A 20 -22.23 17.00 -10.66
N PRO A 21 -21.11 17.73 -10.62
CA PRO A 21 -19.83 17.12 -10.92
C PRO A 21 -19.50 16.07 -9.88
N ILE A 22 -19.08 14.88 -10.33
CA ILE A 22 -18.65 13.79 -9.44
C ILE A 22 -17.20 14.00 -9.02
N ASN A 23 -16.39 14.49 -9.95
CA ASN A 23 -14.98 14.78 -9.73
C ASN A 23 -14.54 15.96 -10.59
N ASP A 24 -13.55 16.68 -10.11
CA ASP A 24 -12.88 17.70 -10.92
C ASP A 24 -11.75 17.06 -11.72
N TYR A 25 -11.58 17.52 -12.98
CA TYR A 25 -10.49 17.04 -13.83
C TYR A 25 -9.28 17.97 -13.74
N ASN A 26 -8.10 17.37 -13.81
CA ASN A 26 -6.86 18.11 -13.75
C ASN A 26 -6.09 18.03 -15.08
N LYS A 27 -6.09 19.12 -15.84
CA LYS A 27 -5.33 19.22 -17.11
C LYS A 27 -3.82 19.14 -16.95
N LYS A 28 -3.31 19.29 -15.72
CA LYS A 28 -1.89 19.29 -15.41
C LYS A 28 -1.37 17.91 -14.98
N LEU A 29 -2.19 16.87 -15.09
CA LEU A 29 -1.76 15.52 -14.77
C LEU A 29 -0.58 15.10 -15.66
N LYS A 30 0.41 14.50 -15.03
CA LYS A 30 1.59 13.93 -15.66
C LYS A 30 1.56 12.42 -15.54
N TRP A 31 2.24 11.75 -16.42
CA TRP A 31 2.50 10.32 -16.27
C TRP A 31 3.42 10.06 -15.09
N ARG A 32 3.17 8.94 -14.39
CA ARG A 32 4.08 8.43 -13.38
C ARG A 32 5.44 8.14 -14.01
N SER A 33 6.51 8.53 -13.34
CA SER A 33 7.89 8.26 -13.74
C SER A 33 8.52 7.28 -12.77
N ASP A 34 9.04 6.16 -13.30
CA ASP A 34 9.71 5.14 -12.51
C ASP A 34 11.22 5.18 -12.76
N HIS A 35 11.99 5.48 -11.72
CA HIS A 35 13.45 5.45 -11.72
C HIS A 35 13.92 4.12 -11.12
N ASN A 36 14.47 3.27 -11.95
CA ASN A 36 14.89 1.93 -11.56
C ASN A 36 16.42 1.82 -11.51
N PHE A 37 16.91 1.34 -10.38
CA PHE A 37 18.31 0.98 -10.20
C PHE A 37 18.41 -0.48 -9.81
N TYR A 38 19.27 -1.23 -10.54
CA TYR A 38 19.51 -2.65 -10.30
C TYR A 38 21.01 -2.91 -10.28
N VAL A 39 21.46 -3.71 -9.33
CA VAL A 39 22.80 -4.27 -9.32
C VAL A 39 22.71 -5.73 -8.90
N GLY A 40 23.41 -6.61 -9.57
CA GLY A 40 23.38 -8.03 -9.27
C GLY A 40 24.63 -8.75 -9.68
N ILE A 41 24.84 -9.87 -9.02
CA ILE A 41 25.94 -10.79 -9.29
C ILE A 41 25.33 -12.17 -9.51
N ARG A 42 25.80 -12.85 -10.52
CA ARG A 42 25.53 -14.26 -10.78
C ARG A 42 26.87 -14.98 -10.92
N PHE A 43 26.96 -16.13 -10.28
CA PHE A 43 28.14 -17.01 -10.41
C PHE A 43 27.70 -18.46 -10.52
N THR A 44 28.53 -19.24 -11.19
CA THR A 44 28.38 -20.69 -11.29
C THR A 44 29.72 -21.32 -10.88
N LEU A 45 29.68 -22.29 -9.99
CA LEU A 45 30.81 -23.01 -9.46
C LEU A 45 30.69 -24.49 -9.81
N PHE A 46 31.75 -25.04 -10.38
CA PHE A 46 31.92 -26.46 -10.65
C PHE A 46 30.79 -27.11 -11.46
N ASP A 47 30.04 -26.34 -12.26
CA ASP A 47 28.86 -26.78 -13.04
C ASP A 47 27.75 -27.42 -12.22
N HIS A 48 27.82 -27.35 -10.90
CA HIS A 48 26.87 -27.95 -9.98
C HIS A 48 26.16 -26.92 -9.08
N LEU A 49 26.73 -25.73 -8.94
CA LEU A 49 26.20 -24.71 -8.05
C LEU A 49 26.10 -23.37 -8.79
N SER A 50 24.91 -22.87 -8.99
CA SER A 50 24.69 -21.52 -9.45
C SER A 50 23.93 -20.70 -8.44
N ALA A 51 24.38 -19.47 -8.22
CA ALA A 51 23.73 -18.53 -7.35
C ALA A 51 23.66 -17.15 -8.00
N ASN A 52 22.61 -16.42 -7.66
CA ASN A 52 22.43 -15.04 -8.05
C ASN A 52 21.92 -14.23 -6.87
N VAL A 53 22.42 -13.01 -6.76
CA VAL A 53 21.94 -12.02 -5.80
C VAL A 53 21.72 -10.73 -6.58
N ARG A 54 20.57 -10.09 -6.39
CA ARG A 54 20.21 -8.83 -7.03
C ARG A 54 19.63 -7.88 -6.00
N TYR A 55 20.20 -6.69 -5.92
CA TYR A 55 19.62 -5.55 -5.23
C TYR A 55 18.86 -4.69 -6.24
N TYR A 56 17.70 -4.20 -5.85
CA TYR A 56 16.92 -3.24 -6.62
C TYR A 56 16.46 -2.06 -5.77
N ASN A 57 16.30 -0.92 -6.43
CA ASN A 57 15.71 0.29 -5.84
C ASN A 57 14.93 1.01 -6.94
N THR A 58 13.63 1.06 -6.78
CA THR A 58 12.70 1.72 -7.69
C THR A 58 12.07 2.90 -6.97
N LEU A 59 12.20 4.10 -7.53
CA LEU A 59 11.52 5.30 -7.07
C LEU A 59 10.48 5.70 -8.11
N SER A 60 9.19 5.56 -7.74
CA SER A 60 8.05 6.01 -8.52
C SER A 60 7.69 7.42 -8.11
N LYS A 61 7.77 8.37 -9.04
CA LYS A 61 7.42 9.78 -8.86
C LYS A 61 6.13 10.12 -9.59
N ASP A 62 5.54 11.24 -9.21
CA ASP A 62 4.31 11.76 -9.81
C ASP A 62 3.16 10.73 -9.78
N VAL A 63 3.07 9.93 -8.71
CA VAL A 63 1.98 8.97 -8.56
C VAL A 63 0.66 9.71 -8.53
N VAL A 64 -0.26 9.30 -9.41
CA VAL A 64 -1.59 9.91 -9.51
C VAL A 64 -2.47 9.41 -8.38
N THR A 65 -3.06 10.33 -7.65
CA THR A 65 -3.93 10.02 -6.52
C THR A 65 -5.04 11.04 -6.37
N ARG A 66 -6.01 10.74 -5.52
CA ARG A 66 -7.09 11.64 -5.16
C ARG A 66 -6.66 12.52 -3.98
N ILE A 67 -6.87 13.80 -4.10
CA ILE A 67 -6.71 14.76 -3.00
C ILE A 67 -8.05 15.43 -2.71
N LYS A 68 -8.23 15.86 -1.47
CA LYS A 68 -9.41 16.67 -1.11
C LYS A 68 -9.41 17.95 -1.93
N ASP A 69 -10.58 18.32 -2.43
CA ASP A 69 -10.78 19.61 -3.08
C ASP A 69 -11.78 20.44 -2.29
N ASN A 70 -11.78 21.74 -2.56
CA ASN A 70 -12.73 22.62 -1.92
C ASN A 70 -14.13 22.39 -2.53
N VAL A 71 -15.11 22.11 -1.68
CA VAL A 71 -16.50 21.87 -2.07
C VAL A 71 -17.09 23.04 -2.89
N VAL A 72 -16.54 24.24 -2.74
CA VAL A 72 -16.89 25.42 -3.54
C VAL A 72 -16.64 25.19 -5.04
N ASN A 73 -15.70 24.32 -5.41
CA ASN A 73 -15.41 23.93 -6.78
C ASN A 73 -16.41 22.90 -7.35
N GLY A 74 -17.37 22.48 -6.55
CA GLY A 74 -18.41 21.52 -6.95
C GLY A 74 -18.02 20.06 -6.83
N SER A 75 -16.79 19.76 -6.44
CA SER A 75 -16.31 18.39 -6.21
C SER A 75 -15.62 18.28 -4.87
N ALA A 76 -15.82 17.15 -4.17
CA ALA A 76 -15.16 16.90 -2.90
C ALA A 76 -13.68 16.46 -3.06
N TRP A 77 -13.28 16.06 -4.26
CA TRP A 77 -11.94 15.56 -4.55
C TRP A 77 -11.58 15.75 -6.03
N LYS A 78 -10.28 15.74 -6.30
CA LYS A 78 -9.72 15.80 -7.65
C LYS A 78 -8.50 14.89 -7.80
N TRP A 79 -8.19 14.52 -9.01
CA TRP A 79 -6.95 13.81 -9.33
C TRP A 79 -5.75 14.75 -9.32
N ASN A 80 -4.66 14.33 -8.70
CA ASN A 80 -3.42 15.08 -8.67
C ASN A 80 -2.19 14.16 -8.68
N ASN A 81 -1.07 14.68 -9.14
CA ASN A 81 0.23 14.06 -8.98
C ASN A 81 0.87 14.59 -7.69
N GLY A 82 1.73 13.81 -7.06
CA GLY A 82 2.49 14.33 -5.92
C GLY A 82 2.94 13.27 -4.94
N GLY A 83 2.49 12.03 -5.07
CA GLY A 83 3.01 10.93 -4.29
C GLY A 83 4.33 10.41 -4.85
N GLU A 84 5.26 10.07 -3.96
CA GLU A 84 6.47 9.33 -4.29
C GLU A 84 6.53 8.04 -3.49
N ILE A 85 6.74 6.91 -4.18
CA ILE A 85 6.81 5.60 -3.57
C ILE A 85 8.15 4.96 -3.90
N ARG A 86 8.84 4.49 -2.88
CA ARG A 86 10.10 3.74 -3.04
C ARG A 86 9.88 2.28 -2.72
N ASN A 87 10.33 1.44 -3.65
CA ASN A 87 10.43 -0.01 -3.45
C ASN A 87 11.90 -0.41 -3.57
N SER A 88 12.45 -1.00 -2.53
CA SER A 88 13.83 -1.49 -2.55
C SER A 88 13.89 -2.88 -1.95
N GLY A 89 14.81 -3.69 -2.44
CA GLY A 89 14.89 -5.05 -1.95
C GLY A 89 16.09 -5.82 -2.45
N LEU A 90 16.17 -7.03 -1.92
CA LEU A 90 17.19 -8.00 -2.27
C LEU A 90 16.49 -9.28 -2.76
N GLU A 91 16.90 -9.74 -3.91
CA GLU A 91 16.47 -11.03 -4.47
C GLU A 91 17.68 -11.95 -4.54
N PHE A 92 17.47 -13.21 -4.21
CA PHE A 92 18.51 -14.22 -4.32
C PHE A 92 17.93 -15.53 -4.82
N GLY A 93 18.75 -16.25 -5.55
CA GLY A 93 18.43 -17.58 -6.05
C GLY A 93 19.65 -18.48 -5.90
N LEU A 94 19.40 -19.72 -5.55
CA LEU A 94 20.38 -20.79 -5.45
C LEU A 94 19.83 -22.00 -6.20
N ASN A 95 20.67 -22.54 -7.08
CA ASN A 95 20.41 -23.81 -7.73
C ASN A 95 21.64 -24.69 -7.54
N ALA A 96 21.46 -25.84 -6.92
CA ALA A 96 22.54 -26.79 -6.62
C ALA A 96 22.16 -28.20 -7.06
N ASP A 97 22.97 -28.79 -7.92
CA ASP A 97 22.91 -30.22 -8.25
C ASP A 97 23.75 -30.98 -7.21
N ILE A 98 23.11 -31.52 -6.18
CA ILE A 98 23.76 -32.20 -5.06
C ILE A 98 24.26 -33.57 -5.52
N LEU A 99 23.48 -34.28 -6.29
CA LEU A 99 23.83 -35.56 -6.92
C LEU A 99 23.45 -35.48 -8.40
N LYS A 100 24.36 -35.85 -9.27
CA LYS A 100 24.15 -35.89 -10.71
C LYS A 100 24.47 -37.27 -11.22
N ASP A 101 23.44 -38.05 -11.50
CA ASP A 101 23.56 -39.43 -12.07
C ASP A 101 24.49 -40.38 -11.27
N VAL A 102 24.40 -40.30 -9.94
CA VAL A 102 25.12 -41.26 -9.08
C VAL A 102 24.25 -42.51 -8.92
N ASN A 103 24.63 -43.61 -9.59
CA ASN A 103 23.87 -44.86 -9.64
C ASN A 103 22.42 -44.69 -10.15
N GLY A 104 22.21 -43.78 -11.12
CA GLY A 104 20.89 -43.45 -11.64
C GLY A 104 20.08 -42.48 -10.77
N LEU A 105 20.66 -41.97 -9.70
CA LEU A 105 20.02 -40.99 -8.82
C LEU A 105 20.55 -39.57 -9.06
N SER A 106 19.62 -38.63 -9.27
CA SER A 106 19.93 -37.20 -9.35
C SER A 106 19.14 -36.45 -8.27
N LEU A 107 19.81 -35.55 -7.56
CA LEU A 107 19.21 -34.71 -6.53
C LEU A 107 19.62 -33.26 -6.74
N GLY A 108 18.64 -32.39 -6.93
CA GLY A 108 18.83 -30.94 -7.05
C GLY A 108 18.11 -30.18 -5.97
N LEU A 109 18.66 -29.04 -5.59
CA LEU A 109 18.05 -28.05 -4.70
C LEU A 109 17.86 -26.74 -5.45
N LEU A 110 16.63 -26.24 -5.47
CA LEU A 110 16.32 -24.91 -5.95
C LEU A 110 15.76 -24.08 -4.80
N TRP A 111 16.41 -22.95 -4.51
CA TRP A 111 15.96 -22.04 -3.47
C TRP A 111 15.94 -20.61 -4.00
N ASN A 112 14.79 -19.93 -3.84
CA ASN A 112 14.60 -18.53 -4.22
C ASN A 112 14.01 -17.76 -3.06
N GLY A 113 14.45 -16.52 -2.90
CA GLY A 113 13.91 -15.63 -1.89
C GLY A 113 13.97 -14.17 -2.29
N THR A 114 13.13 -13.38 -1.67
CA THR A 114 13.13 -11.93 -1.85
C THR A 114 12.80 -11.24 -0.53
N PHE A 115 13.51 -10.15 -0.28
CA PHE A 115 13.19 -9.18 0.77
C PHE A 115 12.80 -7.88 0.09
N ASN A 116 11.61 -7.39 0.33
CA ASN A 116 11.12 -6.14 -0.22
C ASN A 116 10.76 -5.17 0.90
N LYS A 117 11.14 -3.90 0.73
CA LYS A 117 10.72 -2.79 1.56
C LYS A 117 10.03 -1.75 0.70
N ASN A 118 8.76 -1.55 0.97
CA ASN A 118 7.96 -0.47 0.39
C ASN A 118 7.94 0.72 1.33
N LYS A 119 8.02 1.93 0.80
CA LYS A 119 7.98 3.16 1.60
C LYS A 119 7.32 4.27 0.79
N LEU A 120 6.37 4.94 1.40
CA LEU A 120 5.82 6.20 0.90
C LEU A 120 6.80 7.32 1.29
N GLU A 121 7.52 7.87 0.30
CA GLU A 121 8.52 8.92 0.56
C GLU A 121 7.86 10.27 0.71
N THR A 122 6.90 10.59 -0.15
CA THR A 122 6.16 11.85 -0.12
C THR A 122 4.68 11.59 -0.31
N CYS A 123 3.87 12.26 0.48
CA CYS A 123 2.43 12.21 0.42
C CYS A 123 1.88 13.64 0.47
N PRO A 124 1.08 14.09 -0.50
CA PRO A 124 0.42 15.39 -0.40
C PRO A 124 -0.42 15.49 0.87
N ASN A 125 -0.41 16.66 1.52
CA ASN A 125 -1.15 16.89 2.77
C ASN A 125 -2.66 16.64 2.66
N ASP A 126 -3.21 16.81 1.44
CA ASP A 126 -4.63 16.62 1.15
C ASP A 126 -4.94 15.23 0.59
N PHE A 127 -4.03 14.26 0.76
CA PHE A 127 -4.20 12.91 0.26
C PHE A 127 -5.46 12.28 0.86
N MET A 128 -6.38 11.87 -0.01
CA MET A 128 -7.59 11.18 0.43
C MET A 128 -7.27 9.72 0.72
N THR A 129 -7.32 9.36 1.97
CA THR A 129 -7.46 7.97 2.36
C THR A 129 -8.86 7.51 2.00
N GLU A 130 -9.00 6.32 1.42
CA GLU A 130 -10.32 5.74 1.17
C GLU A 130 -10.95 5.34 2.50
N TRP A 131 -11.63 6.28 3.14
CA TRP A 131 -12.43 6.01 4.31
C TRP A 131 -13.85 5.68 3.90
N ASN A 132 -14.33 4.52 4.28
CA ASN A 132 -15.73 4.17 4.13
C ASN A 132 -16.45 4.36 5.45
N GLU A 133 -17.01 5.55 5.67
CA GLU A 133 -17.75 5.90 6.88
C GLU A 133 -18.96 4.98 7.13
N SER A 134 -19.58 4.44 6.07
CA SER A 134 -20.77 3.62 6.20
C SER A 134 -20.51 2.23 6.76
N ASN A 135 -19.33 1.67 6.56
CA ASN A 135 -18.99 0.32 6.98
C ASN A 135 -18.01 0.27 8.16
N GLN A 136 -17.46 1.40 8.59
CA GLN A 136 -16.44 1.51 9.65
C GLN A 136 -15.26 0.53 9.46
N THR A 137 -15.06 0.06 8.25
CA THR A 137 -13.96 -0.86 7.92
C THR A 137 -12.67 -0.08 7.78
N SER A 138 -11.60 -0.70 8.25
CA SER A 138 -10.26 -0.15 8.22
C SER A 138 -9.91 0.30 6.82
N THR A 139 -9.45 1.48 6.74
CA THR A 139 -9.03 2.09 5.53
C THR A 139 -7.53 2.17 5.47
N LEU A 140 -7.05 2.15 4.25
CA LEU A 140 -5.66 2.45 3.98
C LEU A 140 -5.35 3.86 4.49
N GLN A 141 -4.62 3.99 5.58
CA GLN A 141 -4.01 5.26 5.95
C GLN A 141 -2.64 5.37 5.29
N LEU A 142 -2.51 6.35 4.41
CA LEU A 142 -1.24 6.66 3.78
C LEU A 142 -0.48 7.65 4.66
N LYS A 143 0.70 7.26 5.14
CA LYS A 143 1.55 8.09 5.99
C LYS A 143 2.98 8.05 5.48
N GLU A 144 3.58 9.22 5.34
CA GLU A 144 4.99 9.34 4.94
C GLU A 144 5.90 8.52 5.87
N GLY A 145 6.88 7.88 5.26
CA GLY A 145 7.83 7.04 5.97
C GLY A 145 7.33 5.62 6.27
N LYS A 146 6.05 5.30 6.03
CA LYS A 146 5.46 3.97 6.20
C LYS A 146 5.21 3.31 4.85
N ALA A 147 4.94 2.00 4.86
CA ALA A 147 4.53 1.30 3.65
C ALA A 147 3.18 1.82 3.14
N VAL A 148 2.97 1.78 1.83
CA VAL A 148 1.69 2.20 1.21
C VAL A 148 0.52 1.35 1.72
N ASN A 149 0.78 0.10 2.05
CA ASN A 149 -0.19 -0.86 2.58
C ASN A 149 0.00 -1.12 4.09
N ALA A 150 0.54 -0.13 4.83
CA ALA A 150 0.69 -0.22 6.27
C ALA A 150 -0.66 -0.46 6.96
N ILE A 151 -0.65 -1.32 7.96
CA ILE A 151 -1.85 -1.69 8.70
C ILE A 151 -2.00 -0.73 9.88
N TYR A 152 -3.20 -0.16 9.99
CA TYR A 152 -3.60 0.65 11.13
C TYR A 152 -4.84 0.04 11.76
N ALA A 153 -4.83 -0.11 13.06
CA ALA A 153 -5.97 -0.60 13.82
C ALA A 153 -6.05 0.14 15.17
N VAL A 154 -7.22 0.14 15.77
CA VAL A 154 -7.39 0.59 17.15
C VAL A 154 -6.95 -0.54 18.06
N ASP A 155 -6.10 -0.26 19.03
CA ASP A 155 -5.67 -1.26 20.00
C ASP A 155 -6.82 -1.67 20.89
N SER A 156 -7.00 -2.98 21.07
CA SER A 156 -8.00 -3.56 21.94
C SER A 156 -7.34 -4.22 23.14
N LYS A 157 -7.87 -3.95 24.33
CA LYS A 157 -7.46 -4.61 25.57
C LYS A 157 -8.23 -5.92 25.80
N GLY A 158 -9.24 -6.19 25.00
CA GLY A 158 -10.15 -7.30 25.14
C GLY A 158 -11.54 -6.90 25.59
N ILE A 159 -12.30 -7.84 26.13
CA ILE A 159 -13.69 -7.66 26.52
C ILE A 159 -13.77 -7.42 28.04
N ASP A 160 -14.49 -6.38 28.42
CA ASP A 160 -14.84 -6.12 29.83
C ASP A 160 -15.76 -7.25 30.36
N ALA A 161 -15.29 -7.95 31.37
CA ALA A 161 -16.01 -9.10 31.96
C ALA A 161 -17.34 -8.69 32.62
N GLN A 162 -17.52 -7.42 33.00
CA GLN A 162 -18.73 -6.95 33.68
C GLN A 162 -19.78 -6.50 32.68
N THR A 163 -19.37 -5.83 31.61
CA THR A 163 -20.29 -5.21 30.64
C THR A 163 -20.42 -5.97 29.33
N GLY A 164 -19.50 -6.92 29.06
CA GLY A 164 -19.42 -7.66 27.79
C GLY A 164 -19.03 -6.80 26.59
N LYS A 165 -18.59 -5.57 26.80
CA LYS A 165 -18.18 -4.65 25.74
C LYS A 165 -16.68 -4.72 25.51
N GLU A 166 -16.27 -4.49 24.27
CA GLU A 166 -14.86 -4.37 23.92
C GLU A 166 -14.27 -3.07 24.48
N ILE A 167 -13.06 -3.16 25.02
CA ILE A 167 -12.29 -2.04 25.54
C ILE A 167 -11.23 -1.66 24.51
N PHE A 168 -11.32 -0.46 23.97
CA PHE A 168 -10.35 0.12 23.06
C PHE A 168 -9.39 1.04 23.80
N ILE A 169 -8.17 1.15 23.28
CA ILE A 169 -7.15 2.05 23.81
C ILE A 169 -7.06 3.26 22.89
N THR A 170 -7.24 4.45 23.44
CA THR A 170 -7.09 5.71 22.70
C THR A 170 -5.61 6.00 22.44
N GLN A 171 -5.30 6.90 21.51
CA GLN A 171 -3.92 7.35 21.25
C GLN A 171 -3.23 7.91 22.52
N ASN A 172 -3.98 8.40 23.49
CA ASN A 172 -3.47 8.91 24.75
C ASN A 172 -3.32 7.81 25.83
N GLY A 173 -3.58 6.55 25.49
CA GLY A 173 -3.49 5.42 26.41
C GLY A 173 -4.69 5.28 27.38
N THR A 174 -5.77 6.04 27.18
CA THR A 174 -6.99 5.89 27.98
C THR A 174 -7.92 4.83 27.41
N GLU A 175 -8.64 4.15 28.27
CA GLU A 175 -9.60 3.11 27.88
C GLU A 175 -10.95 3.72 27.53
N THR A 176 -11.58 3.21 26.48
CA THR A 176 -12.92 3.59 26.02
C THR A 176 -13.67 2.38 25.48
N ASN A 177 -14.98 2.38 25.57
CA ASN A 177 -15.84 1.34 24.99
C ASN A 177 -16.36 1.75 23.60
N GLN A 178 -15.95 2.91 23.10
CA GLN A 178 -16.37 3.42 21.79
C GLN A 178 -15.22 3.31 20.81
N TRP A 179 -15.50 2.67 19.69
CA TRP A 179 -14.55 2.63 18.58
C TRP A 179 -14.54 3.98 17.85
N GLU A 180 -13.37 4.56 17.68
CA GLU A 180 -13.20 5.81 16.94
C GLU A 180 -12.01 5.71 15.99
N ALA A 181 -12.20 6.15 14.75
CA ALA A 181 -11.15 6.16 13.73
C ALA A 181 -9.96 7.07 14.10
N THR A 182 -10.17 8.04 14.97
CA THR A 182 -9.10 8.93 15.46
C THR A 182 -8.07 8.19 16.30
N ASN A 183 -8.40 7.01 16.83
CA ASN A 183 -7.55 6.19 17.66
C ASN A 183 -6.76 5.11 16.89
N LEU A 184 -6.76 5.15 15.57
CA LEU A 184 -5.98 4.23 14.75
C LEU A 184 -4.47 4.39 14.99
N VAL A 185 -3.81 3.30 15.32
CA VAL A 185 -2.36 3.20 15.57
C VAL A 185 -1.72 2.32 14.50
N TYR A 186 -0.48 2.63 14.15
CA TYR A 186 0.29 1.81 13.23
C TYR A 186 0.63 0.45 13.86
N GLN A 187 0.16 -0.64 13.25
CA GLN A 187 0.35 -2.00 13.71
C GLN A 187 1.52 -2.71 13.02
N GLY A 188 1.93 -2.22 11.89
CA GLY A 188 3.04 -2.79 11.12
C GLY A 188 2.84 -2.74 9.63
N ASP A 189 3.87 -3.14 8.90
CA ASP A 189 3.81 -3.36 7.48
C ASP A 189 3.39 -4.82 7.24
N PRO A 190 2.54 -5.11 6.23
CA PRO A 190 2.19 -6.47 5.90
C PRO A 190 3.45 -7.22 5.47
N THR A 191 3.84 -8.17 6.25
CA THR A 191 4.93 -9.09 5.92
C THR A 191 4.33 -10.39 5.38
N PRO A 192 4.81 -10.91 4.24
CA PRO A 192 4.40 -12.22 3.79
C PRO A 192 4.80 -13.25 4.86
N LYS A 193 3.82 -13.98 5.39
CA LYS A 193 4.08 -15.16 6.20
C LYS A 193 4.40 -16.29 5.25
N LEU A 194 5.47 -17.03 5.52
CA LEU A 194 5.69 -18.33 4.89
C LEU A 194 4.47 -19.19 5.25
N ALA A 195 3.71 -19.57 4.24
CA ALA A 195 2.71 -20.63 4.41
C ALA A 195 3.48 -21.92 4.62
N GLY A 196 3.39 -22.43 5.84
CA GLY A 196 3.91 -23.76 6.21
C GLY A 196 2.98 -24.85 5.69
#